data_2588e883ea954a4266518ef1fe0f0a9c
#
_entry.id   2588e883ea954a4266518ef1fe0f0a9c
#
_cell.length_a   1.000
_cell.length_b   1.000
_cell.length_c   1.000
_cell.angle_alpha   90.00
_cell.angle_beta   90.00
_cell.angle_gamma   90.00
#
_symmetry.space_group_name_H-M   'P 1'
#
loop_
_entity.id
_entity.type
_entity.pdbx_description
1 polymer ?
#
loop_
_entity_poly.entity_id
_entity_poly.type
_entity_poly.pdbx_seq_one_letter_code
_entity_poly.pdbx_strand_id
1 'polypeptide(L)'
;MTLSEIVASGIDPALALLPANMDTPEARIQLLATGLQESRFEHRRQLVGSPPRPTGPAKSFWQAEQGGGMVHGVRLHAATRAAAAHLYQARGVPARDAAIWDAIEHDDVLAAGLARLLLWSDPGRLPAVGDEQGAWNLYLRTWRPGKPHAQTWPGLYARAVAEVTR
;
A
#
# COMPACT_ATOMS: atom_id res chain seq x y z
N MET A 1 -0.36 15.20 3.16
CA MET A 1 0.43 14.71 4.32
C MET A 1 1.90 14.60 3.91
N THR A 2 2.81 14.88 4.83
CA THR A 2 4.26 14.64 4.64
C THR A 2 4.54 13.13 4.72
N LEU A 3 5.70 12.70 4.19
CA LEU A 3 6.09 11.29 4.30
C LEU A 3 6.29 10.85 5.75
N SER A 4 6.86 11.73 6.60
CA SER A 4 7.01 11.46 8.03
C SER A 4 5.68 11.26 8.74
N GLU A 5 4.66 12.05 8.40
CA GLU A 5 3.30 11.86 8.95
C GLU A 5 2.70 10.53 8.52
N ILE A 6 2.87 10.14 7.25
CA ILE A 6 2.41 8.83 6.75
C ILE A 6 3.13 7.68 7.46
N VAL A 7 4.44 7.80 7.67
CA VAL A 7 5.20 6.79 8.42
C VAL A 7 4.67 6.69 9.84
N ALA A 8 4.59 7.79 10.57
CA ALA A 8 4.20 7.79 11.99
C ALA A 8 2.74 7.39 12.24
N SER A 9 1.80 7.81 11.37
CA SER A 9 0.36 7.58 11.59
C SER A 9 -0.20 6.34 10.89
N GLY A 10 0.46 5.84 9.86
CA GLY A 10 0.00 4.71 9.06
C GLY A 10 0.96 3.52 9.06
N ILE A 11 2.19 3.72 8.58
CA ILE A 11 3.12 2.60 8.33
C ILE A 11 3.64 1.99 9.63
N ASP A 12 4.14 2.80 10.58
CA ASP A 12 4.69 2.28 11.85
C ASP A 12 3.66 1.49 12.65
N PRO A 13 2.44 2.01 12.91
CA PRO A 13 1.43 1.23 13.61
C PRO A 13 0.97 -0.01 12.83
N ALA A 14 0.94 0.04 11.50
CA ALA A 14 0.59 -1.13 10.69
C ALA A 14 1.63 -2.24 10.80
N LEU A 15 2.92 -1.90 10.66
CA LEU A 15 4.02 -2.86 10.77
C LEU A 15 4.13 -3.44 12.18
N ALA A 16 3.79 -2.68 13.22
CA ALA A 16 3.72 -3.19 14.60
C ALA A 16 2.63 -4.26 14.81
N LEU A 17 1.62 -4.30 13.97
CA LEU A 17 0.56 -5.33 13.99
C LEU A 17 0.89 -6.56 13.14
N LEU A 18 1.96 -6.53 12.37
CA LEU A 18 2.40 -7.60 11.49
C LEU A 18 3.60 -8.38 12.08
N PRO A 19 3.91 -9.59 11.60
CA PRO A 19 5.14 -10.28 11.97
C PRO A 19 6.37 -9.41 11.79
N ALA A 20 7.29 -9.43 12.77
CA ALA A 20 8.46 -8.54 12.82
C ALA A 20 9.36 -8.61 11.57
N ASN A 21 9.45 -9.77 10.93
CA ASN A 21 10.21 -9.95 9.69
C ASN A 21 9.58 -9.26 8.46
N MET A 22 8.41 -8.69 8.59
CA MET A 22 7.79 -7.88 7.54
C MET A 22 8.22 -6.41 7.58
N ASP A 23 8.81 -5.95 8.68
CA ASP A 23 9.31 -4.59 8.81
C ASP A 23 10.80 -4.53 8.42
N THR A 24 11.07 -4.06 7.22
CA THR A 24 12.41 -3.86 6.69
C THR A 24 12.50 -2.52 5.96
N PRO A 25 13.70 -1.92 5.81
CA PRO A 25 13.87 -0.70 5.04
C PRO A 25 13.31 -0.81 3.61
N GLU A 26 13.54 -1.95 2.95
CA GLU A 26 13.05 -2.22 1.60
C GLU A 26 11.52 -2.19 1.53
N ALA A 27 10.85 -2.78 2.53
CA ALA A 27 9.40 -2.78 2.62
C ALA A 27 8.85 -1.37 2.82
N ARG A 28 9.45 -0.59 3.70
CA ARG A 28 9.08 0.80 3.97
C ARG A 28 9.23 1.69 2.73
N ILE A 29 10.36 1.55 2.02
CA ILE A 29 10.62 2.26 0.76
C ILE A 29 9.56 1.91 -0.27
N GLN A 30 9.28 0.62 -0.46
CA GLN A 30 8.28 0.17 -1.44
C GLN A 30 6.88 0.69 -1.13
N LEU A 31 6.47 0.66 0.15
CA LEU A 31 5.18 1.22 0.59
C LEU A 31 5.07 2.71 0.30
N LEU A 32 6.11 3.49 0.62
CA LEU A 32 6.13 4.93 0.38
C LEU A 32 6.16 5.25 -1.12
N ALA A 33 7.03 4.59 -1.89
CA ALA A 33 7.13 4.80 -3.33
C ALA A 33 5.81 4.49 -4.04
N THR A 34 5.15 3.38 -3.66
CA THR A 34 3.86 2.99 -4.22
C THR A 34 2.75 3.99 -3.85
N GLY A 35 2.64 4.40 -2.60
CA GLY A 35 1.65 5.40 -2.19
C GLY A 35 1.86 6.76 -2.87
N LEU A 36 3.12 7.17 -3.04
CA LEU A 36 3.47 8.35 -3.84
C LEU A 36 3.06 8.19 -5.31
N GLN A 37 3.26 7.02 -5.89
CA GLN A 37 2.89 6.75 -7.29
C GLN A 37 1.37 6.76 -7.47
N GLU A 38 0.62 6.19 -6.54
CA GLU A 38 -0.83 6.03 -6.63
C GLU A 38 -1.60 7.32 -6.33
N SER A 39 -1.24 8.05 -5.26
CA SER A 39 -2.05 9.16 -4.77
C SER A 39 -1.28 10.42 -4.38
N ARG A 40 0.05 10.41 -4.43
CA ARG A 40 0.93 11.44 -3.82
C ARG A 40 0.69 11.62 -2.31
N PHE A 41 -0.06 10.73 -1.67
CA PHE A 41 -0.62 10.88 -0.32
C PHE A 41 -1.50 12.13 -0.17
N GLU A 42 -2.20 12.49 -1.25
CA GLU A 42 -3.10 13.66 -1.29
C GLU A 42 -4.57 13.25 -1.18
N HIS A 43 -4.94 12.13 -1.84
CA HIS A 43 -6.33 11.69 -1.94
C HIS A 43 -6.49 10.23 -1.49
N ARG A 44 -7.42 9.99 -0.55
CA ARG A 44 -7.79 8.65 -0.08
C ARG A 44 -8.83 7.96 -0.95
N ARG A 45 -9.32 8.62 -1.98
CA ARG A 45 -10.23 8.03 -2.96
C ARG A 45 -9.89 8.54 -4.35
N GLN A 46 -9.99 7.65 -5.32
CA GLN A 46 -9.72 7.96 -6.72
C GLN A 46 -10.58 9.12 -7.20
N LEU A 47 -9.93 10.09 -7.82
CA LEU A 47 -10.60 11.23 -8.44
C LEU A 47 -11.09 10.84 -9.84
N VAL A 48 -12.38 11.07 -10.12
CA VAL A 48 -13.00 10.80 -11.41
C VAL A 48 -13.87 11.96 -11.86
N GLY A 49 -14.07 12.08 -13.17
CA GLY A 49 -14.92 13.11 -13.76
C GLY A 49 -14.25 14.45 -14.03
N SER A 50 -15.03 15.39 -14.54
CA SER A 50 -14.64 16.77 -14.82
C SER A 50 -15.76 17.72 -14.32
N PRO A 51 -15.55 18.50 -13.26
CA PRO A 51 -14.34 18.54 -12.42
C PRO A 51 -14.08 17.24 -11.65
N PRO A 52 -12.82 16.93 -11.27
CA PRO A 52 -12.48 15.72 -10.54
C PRO A 52 -13.18 15.64 -9.18
N ARG A 53 -13.76 14.48 -8.85
CA ARG A 53 -14.41 14.21 -7.56
C ARG A 53 -13.94 12.87 -6.97
N PRO A 54 -13.84 12.74 -5.64
CA PRO A 54 -13.37 11.52 -4.97
C PRO A 54 -14.49 10.46 -4.92
N THR A 55 -14.89 9.94 -6.07
CA THR A 55 -16.01 8.98 -6.21
C THR A 55 -15.63 7.72 -6.97
N GLY A 56 -14.36 7.56 -7.34
CA GLY A 56 -13.88 6.38 -8.05
C GLY A 56 -13.85 5.10 -7.20
N PRO A 57 -13.63 3.94 -7.82
CA PRO A 57 -13.65 2.64 -7.15
C PRO A 57 -12.41 2.35 -6.31
N ALA A 58 -11.29 3.04 -6.53
CA ALA A 58 -10.07 2.84 -5.76
C ALA A 58 -10.04 3.72 -4.51
N LYS A 59 -9.71 3.13 -3.36
CA LYS A 59 -9.67 3.75 -2.05
C LYS A 59 -8.32 3.59 -1.37
N SER A 60 -8.07 4.36 -0.33
CA SER A 60 -6.84 4.57 0.42
C SER A 60 -5.76 5.30 -0.39
N PHE A 61 -4.67 5.67 0.28
CA PHE A 61 -3.50 6.24 -0.40
C PHE A 61 -2.81 5.26 -1.37
N TRP A 62 -3.04 3.97 -1.22
CA TRP A 62 -2.52 2.91 -2.09
C TRP A 62 -3.52 2.50 -3.19
N GLN A 63 -4.63 3.18 -3.32
CA GLN A 63 -5.63 3.08 -4.39
C GLN A 63 -6.10 1.64 -4.66
N ALA A 64 -6.65 1.00 -3.62
CA ALA A 64 -7.15 -0.37 -3.68
C ALA A 64 -8.62 -0.45 -4.12
N GLU A 65 -8.90 -1.31 -5.08
CA GLU A 65 -10.27 -1.68 -5.47
C GLU A 65 -10.78 -2.86 -4.63
N GLN A 66 -12.09 -2.96 -4.46
CA GLN A 66 -12.73 -3.99 -3.64
C GLN A 66 -12.37 -5.41 -4.07
N GLY A 67 -12.37 -5.70 -5.37
CA GLY A 67 -11.99 -7.01 -5.94
C GLY A 67 -10.50 -7.18 -6.20
N GLY A 68 -9.68 -6.20 -5.87
CA GLY A 68 -8.25 -6.19 -6.17
C GLY A 68 -7.38 -6.94 -5.18
N GLY A 69 -6.07 -6.94 -5.45
CA GLY A 69 -5.08 -7.68 -4.69
C GLY A 69 -5.01 -7.29 -3.22
N MET A 70 -5.10 -6.00 -2.92
CA MET A 70 -4.97 -5.47 -1.55
C MET A 70 -6.17 -5.81 -0.65
N VAL A 71 -7.36 -5.99 -1.20
CA VAL A 71 -8.58 -6.32 -0.45
C VAL A 71 -8.90 -7.80 -0.60
N HIS A 72 -9.41 -8.22 -1.75
CA HIS A 72 -9.82 -9.59 -2.01
C HIS A 72 -8.63 -10.56 -1.99
N GLY A 73 -7.55 -10.23 -2.70
CA GLY A 73 -6.39 -11.12 -2.83
C GLY A 73 -5.72 -11.41 -1.50
N VAL A 74 -5.36 -10.39 -0.73
CA VAL A 74 -4.70 -10.51 0.58
C VAL A 74 -5.55 -11.29 1.58
N ARG A 75 -6.87 -11.10 1.56
CA ARG A 75 -7.79 -11.80 2.46
C ARG A 75 -7.80 -13.32 2.25
N LEU A 76 -7.60 -13.78 1.02
CA LEU A 76 -7.73 -15.19 0.65
C LEU A 76 -6.39 -15.91 0.43
N HIS A 77 -5.31 -15.19 0.13
CA HIS A 77 -4.02 -15.76 -0.21
C HIS A 77 -3.42 -16.54 0.98
N ALA A 78 -2.91 -17.74 0.71
CA ALA A 78 -2.40 -18.64 1.75
C ALA A 78 -1.29 -18.02 2.62
N ALA A 79 -0.41 -17.20 2.03
CA ALA A 79 0.70 -16.56 2.75
C ALA A 79 0.30 -15.32 3.56
N THR A 80 -0.90 -14.76 3.36
CA THR A 80 -1.29 -13.47 3.96
C THR A 80 -2.56 -13.53 4.79
N ARG A 81 -3.45 -14.49 4.55
CA ARG A 81 -4.78 -14.56 5.18
C ARG A 81 -4.77 -14.52 6.70
N ALA A 82 -3.80 -15.16 7.35
CA ALA A 82 -3.72 -15.18 8.82
C ALA A 82 -3.33 -13.80 9.38
N ALA A 83 -2.32 -13.15 8.80
CA ALA A 83 -1.91 -11.81 9.19
C ALA A 83 -2.99 -10.77 8.85
N ALA A 84 -3.69 -10.94 7.73
CA ALA A 84 -4.83 -10.10 7.36
C ALA A 84 -5.97 -10.21 8.38
N ALA A 85 -6.33 -11.42 8.80
CA ALA A 85 -7.34 -11.65 9.82
C ALA A 85 -6.98 -10.95 11.15
N HIS A 86 -5.71 -10.98 11.54
CA HIS A 86 -5.22 -10.26 12.72
C HIS A 86 -5.38 -8.74 12.56
N LEU A 87 -5.06 -8.19 11.40
CA LEU A 87 -5.27 -6.76 11.11
C LEU A 87 -6.75 -6.38 11.20
N TYR A 88 -7.64 -7.17 10.59
CA TYR A 88 -9.09 -6.88 10.66
C TYR A 88 -9.59 -6.88 12.10
N GLN A 89 -9.18 -7.86 12.89
CA GLN A 89 -9.53 -7.95 14.30
C GLN A 89 -9.00 -6.73 15.09
N ALA A 90 -7.72 -6.39 14.91
CA ALA A 90 -7.10 -5.26 15.59
C ALA A 90 -7.74 -3.91 15.23
N ARG A 91 -8.27 -3.79 14.01
CA ARG A 91 -8.94 -2.56 13.54
C ARG A 91 -10.46 -2.59 13.67
N GLY A 92 -11.04 -3.67 14.20
CA GLY A 92 -12.49 -3.81 14.37
C GLY A 92 -13.26 -3.85 13.06
N VAL A 93 -12.69 -4.41 12.00
CA VAL A 93 -13.27 -4.47 10.66
C VAL A 93 -13.69 -5.89 10.33
N PRO A 94 -14.95 -6.14 9.89
CA PRO A 94 -15.37 -7.46 9.45
C PRO A 94 -14.55 -7.96 8.26
N ALA A 95 -14.17 -9.25 8.26
CA ALA A 95 -13.37 -9.88 7.22
C ALA A 95 -14.19 -10.15 5.94
N ARG A 96 -14.74 -9.09 5.35
CA ARG A 96 -15.52 -9.08 4.10
C ARG A 96 -15.00 -8.00 3.17
N ASP A 97 -14.91 -8.27 1.90
CA ASP A 97 -14.35 -7.34 0.90
C ASP A 97 -14.97 -5.95 0.97
N ALA A 98 -16.30 -5.85 1.04
CA ALA A 98 -16.99 -4.57 1.11
C ALA A 98 -16.63 -3.79 2.38
N ALA A 99 -16.62 -4.44 3.55
CA ALA A 99 -16.30 -3.79 4.81
C ALA A 99 -14.84 -3.33 4.88
N ILE A 100 -13.92 -4.13 4.37
CA ILE A 100 -12.49 -3.80 4.29
C ILE A 100 -12.29 -2.62 3.34
N TRP A 101 -12.89 -2.69 2.15
CA TRP A 101 -12.79 -1.63 1.14
C TRP A 101 -13.36 -0.29 1.64
N ASP A 102 -14.45 -0.32 2.41
CA ASP A 102 -15.00 0.89 3.03
C ASP A 102 -14.06 1.44 4.12
N ALA A 103 -13.51 0.57 4.96
CA ALA A 103 -12.65 0.97 6.07
C ALA A 103 -11.33 1.61 5.61
N ILE A 104 -10.68 1.09 4.57
CA ILE A 104 -9.37 1.60 4.11
C ILE A 104 -9.41 3.02 3.54
N GLU A 105 -10.58 3.56 3.26
CA GLU A 105 -10.70 4.98 2.85
C GLU A 105 -10.26 5.93 3.97
N HIS A 106 -10.48 5.53 5.24
CA HIS A 106 -10.24 6.39 6.41
C HIS A 106 -9.31 5.76 7.46
N ASP A 107 -8.95 4.50 7.33
CA ASP A 107 -8.02 3.80 8.21
C ASP A 107 -6.68 3.56 7.50
N ASP A 108 -5.76 4.51 7.65
CA ASP A 108 -4.44 4.45 7.02
C ASP A 108 -3.57 3.31 7.59
N VAL A 109 -3.82 2.88 8.84
CA VAL A 109 -3.12 1.74 9.46
C VAL A 109 -3.53 0.44 8.80
N LEU A 110 -4.84 0.21 8.65
CA LEU A 110 -5.34 -0.95 7.92
C LEU A 110 -4.84 -0.96 6.48
N ALA A 111 -4.94 0.18 5.79
CA ALA A 111 -4.52 0.30 4.39
C ALA A 111 -3.02 0.01 4.21
N ALA A 112 -2.15 0.56 5.05
CA ALA A 112 -0.70 0.30 5.02
C ALA A 112 -0.39 -1.18 5.30
N GLY A 113 -1.07 -1.79 6.26
CA GLY A 113 -0.91 -3.21 6.58
C GLY A 113 -1.29 -4.12 5.42
N LEU A 114 -2.43 -3.84 4.76
CA LEU A 114 -2.86 -4.60 3.59
C LEU A 114 -1.95 -4.38 2.38
N ALA A 115 -1.45 -3.16 2.17
CA ALA A 115 -0.43 -2.89 1.15
C ALA A 115 0.85 -3.70 1.40
N ARG A 116 1.30 -3.78 2.68
CA ARG A 116 2.45 -4.62 3.05
C ARG A 116 2.20 -6.10 2.79
N LEU A 117 1.00 -6.60 3.09
CA LEU A 117 0.65 -7.99 2.84
C LEU A 117 0.55 -8.30 1.34
N LEU A 118 0.11 -7.35 0.51
CA LEU A 118 0.15 -7.51 -0.94
C LEU A 118 1.59 -7.70 -1.44
N LEU A 119 2.54 -6.89 -0.95
CA LEU A 119 3.96 -7.10 -1.25
C LEU A 119 4.47 -8.46 -0.77
N TRP A 120 4.02 -8.91 0.41
CA TRP A 120 4.40 -10.21 0.97
C TRP A 120 3.87 -11.40 0.16
N SER A 121 2.76 -11.23 -0.53
CA SER A 121 2.19 -12.27 -1.40
C SER A 121 3.01 -12.54 -2.66
N ASP A 122 3.88 -11.62 -3.05
CA ASP A 122 4.84 -11.84 -4.14
C ASP A 122 5.93 -12.82 -3.67
N PRO A 123 6.22 -13.88 -4.43
CA PRO A 123 7.15 -14.93 -3.99
C PRO A 123 8.61 -14.50 -4.00
N GLY A 124 8.95 -13.41 -4.69
CA GLY A 124 10.31 -12.89 -4.78
C GLY A 124 10.74 -12.14 -3.51
N ARG A 125 12.05 -11.94 -3.38
CA ARG A 125 12.59 -11.02 -2.38
C ARG A 125 12.22 -9.59 -2.75
N LEU A 126 12.06 -8.74 -1.73
CA LEU A 126 11.96 -7.30 -1.97
C LEU A 126 13.24 -6.79 -2.65
N PRO A 127 13.14 -5.85 -3.60
CA PRO A 127 14.29 -5.20 -4.20
C PRO A 127 15.16 -4.54 -3.13
N ALA A 128 16.48 -4.64 -3.28
CA ALA A 128 17.42 -3.99 -2.36
C ALA A 128 17.24 -2.46 -2.36
N VAL A 129 17.63 -1.81 -1.28
CA VAL A 129 17.64 -0.34 -1.22
C VAL A 129 18.49 0.21 -2.35
N GLY A 130 17.92 1.08 -3.18
CA GLY A 130 18.57 1.63 -4.38
C GLY A 130 18.28 0.87 -5.68
N ASP A 131 17.68 -0.31 -5.62
CA ASP A 131 17.22 -1.02 -6.81
C ASP A 131 15.87 -0.45 -7.31
N GLU A 132 15.94 0.73 -7.91
CA GLU A 132 14.79 1.46 -8.45
C GLU A 132 14.01 0.65 -9.48
N GLN A 133 14.74 -0.02 -10.41
CA GLN A 133 14.11 -0.80 -11.46
C GLN A 133 13.43 -2.06 -10.92
N GLY A 134 14.04 -2.73 -9.95
CA GLY A 134 13.42 -3.86 -9.25
C GLY A 134 12.17 -3.44 -8.51
N ALA A 135 12.21 -2.28 -7.85
CA ALA A 135 11.06 -1.71 -7.15
C ALA A 135 9.91 -1.34 -8.11
N TRP A 136 10.22 -0.79 -9.28
CA TRP A 136 9.24 -0.54 -10.33
C TRP A 136 8.59 -1.83 -10.84
N ASN A 137 9.40 -2.84 -11.11
CA ASN A 137 8.91 -4.14 -11.59
C ASN A 137 7.99 -4.81 -10.54
N LEU A 138 8.34 -4.72 -9.26
CA LEU A 138 7.49 -5.21 -8.16
C LEU A 138 6.15 -4.47 -8.10
N TYR A 139 6.16 -3.14 -8.21
CA TYR A 139 4.95 -2.34 -8.28
C TYR A 139 4.05 -2.77 -9.44
N LEU A 140 4.59 -2.93 -10.64
CA LEU A 140 3.83 -3.32 -11.82
C LEU A 140 3.12 -4.68 -11.65
N ARG A 141 3.81 -5.70 -11.09
CA ARG A 141 3.24 -7.04 -10.97
C ARG A 141 2.30 -7.21 -9.77
N THR A 142 2.41 -6.36 -8.75
CA THR A 142 1.57 -6.43 -7.53
C THR A 142 0.36 -5.51 -7.62
N TRP A 143 0.50 -4.26 -8.01
CA TRP A 143 -0.58 -3.29 -8.16
C TRP A 143 -1.29 -3.39 -9.51
N ARG A 144 -0.60 -3.81 -10.57
CA ARG A 144 -1.13 -3.98 -11.93
C ARG A 144 -1.86 -2.73 -12.44
N PRO A 145 -1.21 -1.56 -12.42
CA PRO A 145 -1.85 -0.31 -12.80
C PRO A 145 -2.27 -0.33 -14.27
N GLY A 146 -3.48 0.17 -14.58
CA GLY A 146 -3.97 0.24 -15.95
C GLY A 146 -3.20 1.23 -16.82
N LYS A 147 -2.71 2.31 -16.22
CA LYS A 147 -1.88 3.35 -16.87
C LYS A 147 -0.67 3.66 -15.99
N PRO A 148 0.39 2.86 -16.04
CA PRO A 148 1.59 3.12 -15.28
C PRO A 148 2.29 4.37 -15.84
N HIS A 149 2.71 5.27 -14.93
CA HIS A 149 3.43 6.50 -15.26
C HIS A 149 4.91 6.33 -14.90
N ALA A 150 5.65 5.56 -15.72
CA ALA A 150 7.04 5.22 -15.46
C ALA A 150 7.94 6.46 -15.29
N GLN A 151 7.64 7.56 -16.00
CA GLN A 151 8.43 8.79 -15.94
C GLN A 151 8.42 9.48 -14.57
N THR A 152 7.43 9.21 -13.73
CA THR A 152 7.36 9.80 -12.37
C THR A 152 8.04 8.95 -11.31
N TRP A 153 8.22 7.66 -11.57
CA TRP A 153 8.72 6.70 -10.60
C TRP A 153 10.11 7.03 -10.03
N PRO A 154 11.14 7.38 -10.83
CA PRO A 154 12.48 7.64 -10.30
C PRO A 154 12.51 8.69 -9.20
N GLY A 155 11.84 9.83 -9.43
CA GLY A 155 11.79 10.92 -8.46
C GLY A 155 11.01 10.54 -7.19
N LEU A 156 9.96 9.75 -7.32
CA LEU A 156 9.14 9.31 -6.18
C LEU A 156 9.84 8.23 -5.36
N TYR A 157 10.52 7.30 -6.03
CA TYR A 157 11.35 6.29 -5.39
C TYR A 157 12.50 6.94 -4.59
N ALA A 158 13.21 7.90 -5.19
CA ALA A 158 14.29 8.62 -4.52
C ALA A 158 13.79 9.34 -3.25
N ARG A 159 12.59 9.93 -3.27
CA ARG A 159 11.97 10.54 -2.09
C ARG A 159 11.67 9.52 -1.00
N ALA A 160 11.18 8.34 -1.37
CA ALA A 160 10.92 7.25 -0.43
C ALA A 160 12.21 6.74 0.22
N VAL A 161 13.27 6.57 -0.57
CA VAL A 161 14.61 6.19 -0.05
C VAL A 161 15.12 7.23 0.92
N ALA A 162 15.10 8.52 0.55
CA ALA A 162 15.57 9.60 1.42
C ALA A 162 14.79 9.66 2.76
N GLU A 163 13.49 9.37 2.75
CA GLU A 163 12.68 9.33 3.97
C GLU A 163 13.09 8.21 4.92
N VAL A 164 13.34 7.01 4.39
CA VAL A 164 13.64 5.81 5.20
C VAL A 164 15.10 5.76 5.67
N THR A 165 16.02 6.38 4.93
CA THR A 165 17.47 6.32 5.21
C THR A 165 18.03 7.55 5.91
N ARG A 166 17.17 8.44 6.38
CA ARG A 166 17.55 9.62 7.18
C ARG A 166 18.24 9.27 8.48
#